data_1c6e02c1868c60547ac8a6756b06a418
#
_entry.id   1c6e02c1868c60547ac8a6756b06a418
#
_cell.length_a   1.000
_cell.length_b   1.000
_cell.length_c   1.000
_cell.angle_alpha   90.00
_cell.angle_beta   90.00
_cell.angle_gamma   90.00
#
_symmetry.space_group_name_H-M   'P 1'
#
loop_
_entity.id
_entity.type
_entity.pdbx_description
1 polymer ?
#
loop_
_entity_poly.entity_id
_entity_poly.type
_entity_poly.pdbx_seq_one_letter_code
_entity_poly.pdbx_strand_id
1 'polypeptide(L)'
;MLVKLAYCEENSDVDHESPIETTATGSLARHPVPLWRRLLIGRNVRWTLFRLIVLLAAASVGKLHFFPDGNPRYKRILVDGKSMHPTYENGQTLWMHSLEYIGRVPQRGDVVVLGNEGESPFYLKRIIGLPGDRIGIRRGQMTVNGNVYEDYGHGRIHTRLHPLLLAEGQFFVMGDNRPISSGGVVEVEKILGKIL
;
A
#
# COMPACT_ATOMS: atom_id res chain seq x y z
N MET A 1 23.08 38.26 -9.03
CA MET A 1 23.33 39.59 -8.43
C MET A 1 23.88 39.34 -7.05
N LEU A 2 25.17 39.58 -6.93
CA LEU A 2 26.00 39.40 -5.73
C LEU A 2 25.91 40.65 -4.83
N VAL A 3 25.89 40.46 -3.50
CA VAL A 3 26.43 41.42 -2.52
C VAL A 3 26.78 40.55 -1.30
N LYS A 4 27.97 40.21 -0.97
CA LYS A 4 29.22 40.83 -0.51
C LYS A 4 29.12 41.54 0.87
N LEU A 5 29.68 40.90 1.87
CA LEU A 5 30.67 41.28 2.88
C LEU A 5 30.53 42.63 3.60
N ALA A 6 30.66 42.59 4.93
CA ALA A 6 31.55 43.51 5.60
C ALA A 6 32.07 42.92 6.94
N TYR A 7 33.35 42.85 6.98
CA TYR A 7 34.28 42.60 8.07
C TYR A 7 34.55 43.95 8.75
N CYS A 8 34.67 43.97 10.06
CA CYS A 8 35.34 45.07 10.79
C CYS A 8 36.14 44.50 11.94
N GLU A 9 37.46 44.51 11.71
CA GLU A 9 38.46 44.57 12.75
C GLU A 9 38.58 46.02 13.28
N GLU A 10 38.91 46.18 14.54
CA GLU A 10 39.97 47.11 15.02
C GLU A 10 40.07 47.02 16.55
N ASN A 11 41.13 46.51 17.01
CA ASN A 11 42.32 46.95 17.70
C ASN A 11 42.17 48.09 18.74
N SER A 12 42.60 47.88 19.95
CA SER A 12 43.90 48.37 20.51
C SER A 12 43.91 48.31 22.04
N ASP A 13 44.93 47.64 22.53
CA ASP A 13 45.84 47.94 23.64
C ASP A 13 45.40 48.83 24.80
N VAL A 14 45.68 48.37 26.04
CA VAL A 14 46.62 48.96 27.00
C VAL A 14 46.73 48.04 28.23
N ASP A 15 47.97 47.84 28.63
CA ASP A 15 48.49 47.18 29.81
C ASP A 15 47.95 47.61 31.13
N HIS A 16 47.89 46.71 32.13
CA HIS A 16 48.45 46.93 33.47
C HIS A 16 48.57 45.63 34.28
N GLU A 17 49.71 45.55 34.90
CA GLU A 17 50.35 44.57 35.76
C GLU A 17 49.53 44.08 36.96
N SER A 18 49.86 42.86 37.29
CA SER A 18 49.60 41.91 38.38
C SER A 18 49.44 42.44 39.83
N PRO A 19 49.03 41.62 40.82
CA PRO A 19 49.76 40.41 41.22
C PRO A 19 48.88 39.20 41.64
N ILE A 20 49.58 38.09 41.65
CA ILE A 20 49.39 36.76 42.14
C ILE A 20 48.56 36.68 43.45
N GLU A 21 47.49 35.85 43.44
CA GLU A 21 47.15 35.07 44.64
C GLU A 21 46.62 33.70 44.28
N THR A 22 47.22 32.78 44.92
CA THR A 22 47.13 31.32 44.88
C THR A 22 45.83 30.85 45.52
N THR A 23 45.40 29.65 45.06
CA THR A 23 44.44 28.74 45.64
C THR A 23 42.95 28.91 45.27
N ALA A 24 42.54 28.04 44.37
CA ALA A 24 41.26 27.33 44.56
C ALA A 24 41.24 26.09 43.66
N THR A 25 41.29 24.96 44.32
CA THR A 25 40.92 23.65 43.81
C THR A 25 39.63 23.72 43.04
N GLY A 26 39.73 23.83 41.70
CA GLY A 26 38.60 23.77 40.79
C GLY A 26 38.10 22.35 40.75
N SER A 27 37.04 22.05 41.46
CA SER A 27 36.24 20.88 41.24
C SER A 27 35.75 20.91 39.80
N LEU A 28 36.27 20.01 38.96
CA LEU A 28 35.72 19.77 37.63
C LEU A 28 34.25 19.39 37.77
N ALA A 29 33.37 20.39 37.59
CA ALA A 29 31.95 20.18 37.48
C ALA A 29 31.72 19.21 36.33
N ARG A 30 31.46 17.95 36.66
CA ARG A 30 31.05 16.92 35.71
C ARG A 30 29.68 17.37 35.20
N HIS A 31 29.63 17.86 33.97
CA HIS A 31 28.37 18.17 33.30
C HIS A 31 27.49 16.90 33.35
N PRO A 32 26.25 17.01 33.87
CA PRO A 32 25.36 15.88 33.94
C PRO A 32 25.11 15.37 32.49
N VAL A 33 25.54 14.15 32.23
CA VAL A 33 25.26 13.50 30.92
C VAL A 33 23.73 13.47 30.72
N PRO A 34 23.22 13.97 29.61
CA PRO A 34 21.79 14.05 29.38
C PRO A 34 21.12 12.66 29.48
N LEU A 35 19.95 12.59 30.07
CA LEU A 35 19.22 11.35 30.37
C LEU A 35 19.01 10.43 29.16
N TRP A 36 18.88 11.00 27.96
CA TRP A 36 18.77 10.21 26.72
C TRP A 36 20.03 9.40 26.40
N ARG A 37 21.22 9.88 26.80
CA ARG A 37 22.48 9.17 26.65
C ARG A 37 22.60 7.97 27.59
N ARG A 38 21.95 8.03 28.78
CA ARG A 38 21.85 6.91 29.73
C ARG A 38 20.85 5.85 29.28
N LEU A 39 19.81 6.25 28.51
CA LEU A 39 18.79 5.35 27.96
C LEU A 39 19.28 4.57 26.73
N LEU A 40 20.12 5.20 25.88
CA LEU A 40 20.57 4.61 24.61
C LEU A 40 21.87 3.80 24.73
N ILE A 41 22.77 4.15 25.68
CA ILE A 41 24.04 3.47 25.85
C ILE A 41 24.05 2.79 27.22
N GLY A 42 23.52 1.57 27.28
CA GLY A 42 23.61 0.76 28.48
C GLY A 42 25.08 0.47 28.84
N ARG A 43 25.34 0.31 30.15
CA ARG A 43 26.66 0.12 30.77
C ARG A 43 27.48 -1.09 30.22
N ASN A 44 26.84 -1.94 29.41
CA ASN A 44 27.46 -3.09 28.75
C ASN A 44 27.25 -3.01 27.23
N VAL A 45 28.31 -2.80 26.49
CA VAL A 45 28.33 -2.79 25.01
C VAL A 45 27.65 -4.02 24.40
N ARG A 46 27.76 -5.19 25.07
CA ARG A 46 27.10 -6.44 24.67
C ARG A 46 25.57 -6.31 24.64
N TRP A 47 24.96 -5.68 25.65
CA TRP A 47 23.52 -5.44 25.71
C TRP A 47 23.02 -4.41 24.69
N THR A 48 23.85 -3.39 24.40
CA THR A 48 23.54 -2.40 23.37
C THR A 48 23.58 -3.04 21.99
N LEU A 49 24.57 -3.86 21.69
CA LEU A 49 24.65 -4.63 20.44
C LEU A 49 23.48 -5.62 20.32
N PHE A 50 23.12 -6.32 21.38
CA PHE A 50 21.98 -7.22 21.37
C PHE A 50 20.66 -6.49 21.06
N ARG A 51 20.41 -5.32 21.69
CA ARG A 51 19.23 -4.49 21.39
C ARG A 51 19.24 -3.99 19.95
N LEU A 52 20.38 -3.58 19.43
CA LEU A 52 20.52 -3.17 18.05
C LEU A 52 20.20 -4.30 17.07
N ILE A 53 20.72 -5.51 17.34
CA ILE A 53 20.42 -6.70 16.55
C ILE A 53 18.93 -7.04 16.59
N VAL A 54 18.30 -6.97 17.78
CA VAL A 54 16.86 -7.22 17.93
C VAL A 54 16.04 -6.18 17.18
N LEU A 55 16.41 -4.90 17.23
CA LEU A 55 15.74 -3.83 16.47
C LEU A 55 15.90 -4.00 14.96
N LEU A 56 17.11 -4.38 14.50
CA LEU A 56 17.35 -4.67 13.09
C LEU A 56 16.60 -5.91 12.62
N ALA A 57 16.54 -6.96 13.45
CA ALA A 57 15.75 -8.15 13.17
C ALA A 57 14.25 -7.82 13.12
N ALA A 58 13.74 -7.05 14.08
CA ALA A 58 12.35 -6.59 14.10
C ALA A 58 12.01 -5.71 12.88
N ALA A 59 12.92 -4.81 12.49
CA ALA A 59 12.78 -3.99 11.29
C ALA A 59 12.81 -4.84 10.00
N SER A 60 13.62 -5.90 9.97
CA SER A 60 13.68 -6.84 8.84
C SER A 60 12.40 -7.67 8.73
N VAL A 61 11.87 -8.15 9.86
CA VAL A 61 10.59 -8.86 9.92
C VAL A 61 9.44 -7.92 9.56
N GLY A 62 9.48 -6.65 10.01
CA GLY A 62 8.53 -5.61 9.63
C GLY A 62 8.56 -5.32 8.13
N LYS A 63 9.74 -5.26 7.51
CA LYS A 63 9.88 -5.14 6.05
C LYS A 63 9.25 -6.32 5.30
N LEU A 64 9.48 -7.55 5.78
CA LEU A 64 8.90 -8.76 5.16
C LEU A 64 7.36 -8.79 5.25
N HIS A 65 6.77 -8.21 6.29
CA HIS A 65 5.31 -8.21 6.51
C HIS A 65 4.62 -6.97 5.96
N PHE A 66 5.31 -5.82 5.94
CA PHE A 66 4.73 -4.54 5.55
C PHE A 66 5.02 -4.14 4.11
N PHE A 67 6.10 -4.67 3.51
CA PHE A 67 6.41 -4.46 2.10
C PHE A 67 6.22 -5.77 1.33
N PRO A 68 5.19 -5.85 0.49
CA PRO A 68 4.88 -7.06 -0.27
C PRO A 68 5.89 -7.37 -1.40
N ASP A 69 6.84 -6.46 -1.68
CA ASP A 69 7.93 -6.71 -2.64
C ASP A 69 8.80 -7.88 -2.15
N GLY A 70 8.74 -9.01 -2.86
CA GLY A 70 9.45 -10.26 -2.53
C GLY A 70 8.61 -11.32 -1.80
N ASN A 71 7.39 -11.01 -1.37
CA ASN A 71 6.47 -12.04 -0.88
C ASN A 71 5.70 -12.64 -2.08
N PRO A 72 5.80 -13.96 -2.36
CA PRO A 72 5.13 -14.60 -3.49
C PRO A 72 3.60 -14.49 -3.43
N ARG A 73 3.04 -14.16 -2.26
CA ARG A 73 1.60 -13.95 -2.08
C ARG A 73 1.10 -12.66 -2.71
N TYR A 74 1.98 -11.65 -2.88
CA TYR A 74 1.61 -10.34 -3.39
C TYR A 74 2.31 -10.08 -4.71
N LYS A 75 1.53 -9.70 -5.71
CA LYS A 75 2.04 -9.32 -7.04
C LYS A 75 1.62 -7.89 -7.35
N ARG A 76 2.53 -7.12 -7.92
CA ARG A 76 2.19 -5.78 -8.43
C ARG A 76 1.51 -5.91 -9.79
N ILE A 77 0.40 -5.22 -9.95
CA ILE A 77 -0.37 -5.15 -11.19
C ILE A 77 -0.42 -3.69 -11.64
N LEU A 78 -0.02 -3.45 -12.88
CA LEU A 78 -0.19 -2.15 -13.52
C LEU A 78 -1.56 -2.14 -14.23
N VAL A 79 -2.38 -1.15 -13.90
CA VAL A 79 -3.68 -0.96 -14.56
C VAL A 79 -3.45 -0.41 -15.96
N ASP A 80 -3.83 -1.18 -16.98
CA ASP A 80 -3.85 -0.75 -18.37
C ASP A 80 -5.30 -0.65 -18.85
N GLY A 81 -5.70 0.57 -19.24
CA GLY A 81 -7.05 0.86 -19.69
C GLY A 81 -7.94 1.54 -18.65
N LYS A 82 -9.17 1.83 -19.06
CA LYS A 82 -10.14 2.63 -18.30
C LYS A 82 -11.37 1.85 -17.85
N SER A 83 -11.35 0.52 -17.96
CA SER A 83 -12.52 -0.31 -17.65
C SER A 83 -12.95 -0.28 -16.19
N MET A 84 -12.05 0.10 -15.28
CA MET A 84 -12.31 0.20 -13.83
C MET A 84 -12.37 1.65 -13.32
N HIS A 85 -12.28 2.65 -14.23
CA HIS A 85 -12.42 4.06 -13.86
C HIS A 85 -13.85 4.36 -13.35
N PRO A 86 -14.05 5.20 -12.33
CA PRO A 86 -13.06 5.97 -11.61
C PRO A 86 -12.43 5.24 -10.41
N THR A 87 -12.80 3.99 -10.14
CA THR A 87 -12.27 3.23 -8.99
C THR A 87 -10.75 3.08 -9.07
N TYR A 88 -10.24 2.81 -10.28
CA TYR A 88 -8.81 2.74 -10.55
C TYR A 88 -8.47 3.49 -11.84
N GLU A 89 -7.37 4.22 -11.79
CA GLU A 89 -6.87 5.03 -12.89
C GLU A 89 -5.93 4.22 -13.80
N ASN A 90 -5.91 4.59 -15.09
CA ASN A 90 -4.92 4.05 -16.03
C ASN A 90 -3.49 4.41 -15.59
N GLY A 91 -2.58 3.44 -15.59
CA GLY A 91 -1.21 3.61 -15.10
C GLY A 91 -1.05 3.46 -13.58
N GLN A 92 -2.13 3.27 -12.84
CA GLN A 92 -2.08 3.03 -11.40
C GLN A 92 -1.46 1.65 -11.11
N THR A 93 -0.60 1.58 -10.10
CA THR A 93 -0.04 0.31 -9.61
C THR A 93 -0.85 -0.16 -8.41
N LEU A 94 -1.31 -1.40 -8.47
CA LEU A 94 -2.10 -2.06 -7.44
C LEU A 94 -1.38 -3.29 -6.91
N TRP A 95 -1.78 -3.71 -5.71
CA TRP A 95 -1.32 -4.96 -5.12
C TRP A 95 -2.40 -6.02 -5.21
N MET A 96 -2.06 -7.15 -5.81
CA MET A 96 -2.90 -8.34 -5.86
C MET A 96 -2.44 -9.37 -4.83
N HIS A 97 -3.35 -9.89 -4.03
CA HIS A 97 -3.12 -11.06 -3.18
C HIS A 97 -3.46 -12.32 -3.98
N SER A 98 -2.43 -13.03 -4.46
CA SER A 98 -2.59 -14.18 -5.36
C SER A 98 -3.13 -15.45 -4.69
N LEU A 99 -3.07 -15.53 -3.36
CA LEU A 99 -3.52 -16.69 -2.59
C LEU A 99 -4.79 -16.42 -1.77
N GLU A 100 -5.50 -15.30 -2.04
CA GLU A 100 -6.67 -14.90 -1.23
C GLU A 100 -7.76 -15.95 -1.23
N TYR A 101 -7.96 -16.61 -2.37
CA TYR A 101 -9.05 -17.57 -2.55
C TYR A 101 -8.66 -19.04 -2.31
N ILE A 102 -7.46 -19.30 -1.76
CA ILE A 102 -7.11 -20.63 -1.28
C ILE A 102 -7.90 -20.90 0.01
N GLY A 103 -8.88 -21.80 -0.08
CA GLY A 103 -9.80 -22.13 1.03
C GLY A 103 -10.82 -21.04 1.35
N ARG A 104 -10.98 -20.05 0.49
CA ARG A 104 -12.00 -18.98 0.61
C ARG A 104 -12.77 -18.83 -0.69
N VAL A 105 -14.03 -18.49 -0.58
CA VAL A 105 -14.89 -18.22 -1.73
C VAL A 105 -14.81 -16.72 -2.07
N PRO A 106 -14.65 -16.36 -3.36
CA PRO A 106 -14.76 -14.97 -3.80
C PRO A 106 -16.10 -14.35 -3.40
N GLN A 107 -16.07 -13.09 -2.99
CA GLN A 107 -17.26 -12.37 -2.52
C GLN A 107 -17.73 -11.35 -3.55
N ARG A 108 -19.03 -11.04 -3.50
CA ARG A 108 -19.59 -9.95 -4.30
C ARG A 108 -18.95 -8.62 -3.91
N GLY A 109 -18.56 -7.84 -4.91
CA GLY A 109 -17.84 -6.58 -4.75
C GLY A 109 -16.32 -6.70 -4.79
N ASP A 110 -15.74 -7.91 -4.66
CA ASP A 110 -14.30 -8.10 -4.78
C ASP A 110 -13.81 -7.66 -6.16
N VAL A 111 -12.69 -6.93 -6.18
CA VAL A 111 -11.99 -6.62 -7.42
C VAL A 111 -10.90 -7.66 -7.63
N VAL A 112 -10.98 -8.33 -8.77
CA VAL A 112 -10.18 -9.51 -9.07
C VAL A 112 -9.39 -9.36 -10.36
N VAL A 113 -8.25 -10.01 -10.42
CA VAL A 113 -7.47 -10.18 -11.62
C VAL A 113 -7.85 -11.51 -12.26
N LEU A 114 -8.20 -11.46 -13.55
CA LEU A 114 -8.65 -12.58 -14.34
C LEU A 114 -7.64 -12.91 -15.42
N GLY A 115 -7.47 -14.19 -15.68
CA GLY A 115 -6.59 -14.67 -16.75
C GLY A 115 -6.22 -16.14 -16.58
N ASN A 116 -5.25 -16.58 -17.34
CA ASN A 116 -4.56 -17.84 -17.09
C ASN A 116 -3.21 -17.53 -16.45
N GLU A 117 -2.78 -18.34 -15.49
CA GLU A 117 -1.48 -18.14 -14.86
C GLU A 117 -0.36 -18.29 -15.92
N GLY A 118 0.54 -17.27 -15.94
CA GLY A 118 1.64 -17.22 -16.91
C GLY A 118 1.27 -16.71 -18.30
N GLU A 119 0.00 -16.40 -18.58
CA GLU A 119 -0.46 -15.91 -19.87
C GLU A 119 -0.98 -14.47 -19.77
N SER A 120 -0.66 -13.64 -20.75
CA SER A 120 -1.19 -12.28 -20.93
C SER A 120 -2.20 -12.27 -22.09
N PRO A 121 -3.22 -11.42 -22.09
CA PRO A 121 -3.48 -10.33 -21.14
C PRO A 121 -4.26 -10.74 -19.89
N PHE A 122 -4.04 -10.01 -18.79
CA PHE A 122 -4.87 -10.08 -17.61
C PHE A 122 -5.96 -9.01 -17.65
N TYR A 123 -7.09 -9.30 -17.00
CA TYR A 123 -8.21 -8.37 -16.91
C TYR A 123 -8.54 -8.04 -15.46
N LEU A 124 -8.74 -6.76 -15.18
CA LEU A 124 -9.21 -6.29 -13.87
C LEU A 124 -10.72 -6.08 -13.92
N LYS A 125 -11.47 -6.76 -13.07
CA LYS A 125 -12.94 -6.72 -13.03
C LYS A 125 -13.44 -6.82 -11.58
N ARG A 126 -14.71 -6.44 -11.38
CA ARG A 126 -15.42 -6.62 -10.11
C ARG A 126 -16.38 -7.79 -10.20
N ILE A 127 -16.46 -8.57 -9.13
CA ILE A 127 -17.44 -9.65 -8.98
C ILE A 127 -18.81 -9.03 -8.67
N ILE A 128 -19.78 -9.29 -9.53
CA ILE A 128 -21.16 -8.82 -9.40
C ILE A 128 -22.08 -9.97 -9.01
N GLY A 129 -21.90 -11.15 -9.58
CA GLY A 129 -22.72 -12.34 -9.37
C GLY A 129 -21.93 -13.48 -8.76
N LEU A 130 -22.57 -14.21 -7.86
CA LEU A 130 -22.05 -15.40 -7.19
C LEU A 130 -22.78 -16.65 -7.70
N PRO A 131 -22.23 -17.85 -7.48
CA PRO A 131 -22.93 -19.12 -7.77
C PRO A 131 -24.36 -19.10 -7.20
N GLY A 132 -25.34 -19.52 -8.00
CA GLY A 132 -26.76 -19.51 -7.63
C GLY A 132 -27.50 -18.19 -7.91
N ASP A 133 -26.77 -17.10 -8.25
CA ASP A 133 -27.44 -15.85 -8.63
C ASP A 133 -28.01 -15.90 -10.05
N ARG A 134 -29.10 -15.22 -10.26
CA ARG A 134 -29.66 -14.92 -11.57
C ARG A 134 -29.28 -13.51 -11.99
N ILE A 135 -28.37 -13.40 -12.95
CA ILE A 135 -27.82 -12.13 -13.43
C ILE A 135 -28.50 -11.72 -14.72
N GLY A 136 -28.86 -10.45 -14.84
CA GLY A 136 -29.41 -9.87 -16.06
C GLY A 136 -29.00 -8.42 -16.26
N ILE A 137 -29.15 -7.94 -17.51
CA ILE A 137 -28.98 -6.52 -17.84
C ILE A 137 -30.26 -6.05 -18.54
N ARG A 138 -30.98 -5.12 -17.92
CA ARG A 138 -32.23 -4.59 -18.43
C ARG A 138 -32.23 -3.06 -18.36
N ARG A 139 -32.56 -2.43 -19.47
CA ARG A 139 -32.65 -0.95 -19.58
C ARG A 139 -31.34 -0.24 -19.16
N GLY A 140 -30.19 -0.89 -19.41
CA GLY A 140 -28.87 -0.34 -19.07
C GLY A 140 -28.47 -0.47 -17.59
N GLN A 141 -29.25 -1.24 -16.81
CA GLN A 141 -28.98 -1.51 -15.41
C GLN A 141 -28.72 -3.00 -15.19
N MET A 142 -27.81 -3.31 -14.29
CA MET A 142 -27.55 -4.66 -13.81
C MET A 142 -28.69 -5.11 -12.89
N THR A 143 -29.11 -6.36 -13.02
CA THR A 143 -30.07 -6.98 -12.09
C THR A 143 -29.48 -8.26 -11.53
N VAL A 144 -29.65 -8.45 -10.23
CA VAL A 144 -29.27 -9.66 -9.50
C VAL A 144 -30.53 -10.19 -8.82
N ASN A 145 -30.92 -11.42 -9.11
CA ASN A 145 -32.11 -12.08 -8.58
C ASN A 145 -33.41 -11.27 -8.82
N GLY A 146 -33.46 -10.57 -9.98
CA GLY A 146 -34.61 -9.76 -10.40
C GLY A 146 -34.62 -8.32 -9.89
N ASN A 147 -33.76 -7.97 -8.92
CA ASN A 147 -33.66 -6.63 -8.36
C ASN A 147 -32.57 -5.84 -9.05
N VAL A 148 -32.75 -4.51 -9.21
CA VAL A 148 -31.67 -3.63 -9.68
C VAL A 148 -30.53 -3.69 -8.67
N TYR A 149 -29.34 -3.95 -9.19
CA TYR A 149 -28.13 -4.00 -8.37
C TYR A 149 -27.37 -2.69 -8.49
N GLU A 150 -27.33 -1.96 -7.38
CA GLU A 150 -26.55 -0.74 -7.24
C GLU A 150 -25.21 -1.07 -6.62
N ASP A 151 -24.15 -0.76 -7.34
CA ASP A 151 -22.77 -1.00 -6.91
C ASP A 151 -21.86 0.20 -7.28
N TYR A 152 -20.56 -0.05 -7.27
CA TYR A 152 -19.53 0.93 -7.67
C TYR A 152 -19.50 1.24 -9.17
N GLY A 153 -20.37 0.62 -9.98
CA GLY A 153 -20.40 0.82 -11.43
C GLY A 153 -20.97 2.18 -11.83
N HIS A 154 -20.30 2.81 -12.77
CA HIS A 154 -20.67 4.13 -13.29
C HIS A 154 -21.10 4.07 -14.73
N GLY A 155 -22.17 4.80 -15.03
CA GLY A 155 -22.72 4.92 -16.38
C GLY A 155 -23.69 3.78 -16.75
N ARG A 156 -24.22 3.85 -17.96
CA ARG A 156 -25.17 2.87 -18.48
C ARG A 156 -24.48 1.72 -19.20
N ILE A 157 -25.04 0.52 -19.04
CA ILE A 157 -24.60 -0.66 -19.76
C ILE A 157 -25.32 -0.66 -21.12
N HIS A 158 -24.55 -0.70 -22.22
CA HIS A 158 -25.10 -0.65 -23.58
C HIS A 158 -25.56 -2.02 -24.09
N THR A 159 -25.16 -3.10 -23.42
CA THR A 159 -25.57 -4.46 -23.79
C THR A 159 -26.82 -4.89 -23.03
N ARG A 160 -27.53 -5.87 -23.58
CA ARG A 160 -28.63 -6.56 -22.92
C ARG A 160 -28.18 -7.98 -22.57
N LEU A 161 -28.50 -8.42 -21.37
CA LEU A 161 -28.31 -9.79 -20.95
C LEU A 161 -29.63 -10.34 -20.45
N HIS A 162 -30.15 -11.40 -21.10
CA HIS A 162 -31.25 -12.14 -20.58
C HIS A 162 -30.88 -12.79 -19.25
N PRO A 163 -31.81 -12.93 -18.30
CA PRO A 163 -31.50 -13.50 -17.00
C PRO A 163 -30.80 -14.88 -17.15
N LEU A 164 -29.59 -14.97 -16.62
CA LEU A 164 -28.74 -16.15 -16.62
C LEU A 164 -28.53 -16.62 -15.20
N LEU A 165 -28.77 -17.88 -14.89
CA LEU A 165 -28.47 -18.50 -13.61
C LEU A 165 -27.00 -18.94 -13.61
N LEU A 166 -26.25 -18.51 -12.61
CA LEU A 166 -24.84 -18.91 -12.44
C LEU A 166 -24.78 -20.30 -11.79
N ALA A 167 -24.04 -21.19 -12.40
CA ALA A 167 -23.76 -22.52 -11.86
C ALA A 167 -22.74 -22.45 -10.71
N GLU A 168 -22.52 -23.59 -10.05
CA GLU A 168 -21.45 -23.73 -9.07
C GLU A 168 -20.09 -23.43 -9.71
N GLY A 169 -19.23 -22.67 -9.01
CA GLY A 169 -17.93 -22.24 -9.52
C GLY A 169 -17.98 -21.07 -10.52
N GLN A 170 -19.17 -20.64 -10.93
CA GLN A 170 -19.35 -19.53 -11.88
C GLN A 170 -19.58 -18.20 -11.18
N PHE A 171 -18.88 -17.19 -11.65
CA PHE A 171 -19.01 -15.80 -11.16
C PHE A 171 -19.32 -14.88 -12.34
N PHE A 172 -20.17 -13.89 -12.13
CA PHE A 172 -20.33 -12.83 -13.11
C PHE A 172 -19.48 -11.63 -12.72
N VAL A 173 -18.66 -11.18 -13.65
CA VAL A 173 -17.76 -10.07 -13.45
C VAL A 173 -18.02 -8.95 -14.44
N MET A 174 -17.75 -7.70 -14.02
CA MET A 174 -17.84 -6.54 -14.90
C MET A 174 -16.94 -5.42 -14.41
N GLY A 175 -16.46 -4.57 -15.32
CA GLY A 175 -15.70 -3.39 -14.91
C GLY A 175 -16.62 -2.27 -14.44
N ASP A 176 -16.07 -1.38 -13.60
CA ASP A 176 -16.83 -0.30 -12.97
C ASP A 176 -17.23 0.79 -13.98
N ASN A 177 -16.43 1.01 -15.04
CA ASN A 177 -16.79 1.89 -16.14
C ASN A 177 -17.75 1.19 -17.12
N ARG A 178 -19.02 1.17 -16.78
CA ARG A 178 -20.05 0.39 -17.47
C ARG A 178 -20.18 0.64 -18.97
N PRO A 179 -20.07 1.90 -19.48
CA PRO A 179 -20.20 2.20 -20.90
C PRO A 179 -19.15 1.53 -21.79
N ILE A 180 -17.94 1.36 -21.28
CA ILE A 180 -16.81 0.84 -22.07
C ILE A 180 -16.32 -0.51 -21.59
N SER A 181 -16.88 -1.03 -20.49
CA SER A 181 -16.46 -2.30 -19.93
C SER A 181 -17.31 -3.46 -20.46
N SER A 182 -16.65 -4.56 -20.77
CA SER A 182 -17.32 -5.85 -20.97
C SER A 182 -17.48 -6.56 -19.62
N GLY A 183 -18.57 -7.31 -19.50
CA GLY A 183 -18.82 -8.24 -18.41
C GLY A 183 -19.06 -9.64 -18.97
N GLY A 184 -18.98 -10.65 -18.11
CA GLY A 184 -19.22 -12.02 -18.50
C GLY A 184 -19.15 -12.99 -17.33
N VAL A 185 -19.50 -14.24 -17.63
CA VAL A 185 -19.34 -15.34 -16.70
C VAL A 185 -17.89 -15.83 -16.78
N VAL A 186 -17.32 -16.05 -15.60
CA VAL A 186 -15.96 -16.62 -15.45
C VAL A 186 -16.02 -17.78 -14.45
N GLU A 187 -15.22 -18.78 -14.69
CA GLU A 187 -15.00 -19.89 -13.76
C GLU A 187 -13.99 -19.45 -12.68
N VAL A 188 -14.10 -20.03 -11.49
CA VAL A 188 -13.24 -19.68 -10.34
C VAL A 188 -11.74 -19.84 -10.65
N GLU A 189 -11.38 -20.81 -11.50
CA GLU A 189 -10.00 -21.07 -11.92
C GLU A 189 -9.36 -19.92 -12.71
N LYS A 190 -10.19 -19.04 -13.27
CA LYS A 190 -9.73 -17.83 -13.97
C LYS A 190 -9.44 -16.67 -13.04
N ILE A 191 -9.76 -16.80 -11.75
CA ILE A 191 -9.54 -15.76 -10.75
C ILE A 191 -8.14 -15.96 -10.15
N LEU A 192 -7.19 -15.14 -10.59
CA LEU A 192 -5.78 -15.23 -10.18
C LEU A 192 -5.49 -14.61 -8.80
N GLY A 193 -6.39 -13.77 -8.32
CA GLY A 193 -6.26 -13.12 -7.00
C GLY A 193 -7.13 -11.88 -6.86
N LYS A 194 -7.11 -11.32 -5.65
CA LYS A 194 -7.89 -10.15 -5.23
C LYS A 194 -7.00 -8.91 -5.14
N ILE A 195 -7.52 -7.77 -5.53
CA ILE A 195 -6.90 -6.46 -5.28
C ILE A 195 -7.18 -6.03 -3.83
N LEU A 196 -6.14 -5.51 -3.18
CA LEU A 196 -6.18 -5.04 -1.78
C LEU A 196 -6.67 -3.60 -1.68
#